data_fb48d75501122422d4b8a6b0cb33061e
#
_entry.id   fb48d75501122422d4b8a6b0cb33061e
#
_cell.length_a   1.000
_cell.length_b   1.000
_cell.length_c   1.000
_cell.angle_alpha   90.00
_cell.angle_beta   90.00
_cell.angle_gamma   90.00
#
_symmetry.space_group_name_H-M   'P 1'
#
loop_
_entity.id
_entity.type
_entity.pdbx_description
1 polymer ?
#
loop_
_entity_poly.entity_id
_entity_poly.type
_entity_poly.pdbx_seq_one_letter_code
_entity_poly.pdbx_strand_id
1 'polypeptide(L)'
;MIYIRLQGHLYEYDIKEMLRQYFPKENIQTIEDLNKTNKNSIIIINGLGVKKDYYQFYTMIQRDNQIISKEIIQLSAPFFESDKEKQKWEKRKLKSTLYNSMKKEFSKSLPWGILTGIRPSKIVHKLMDEGKKEKNIVDILKSEYLLSDQKIELLMNVARQERDIIYPVSYTHLTLPT
;
A
#
# COMPACT_ATOMS: atom_id res chain seq x y z
N MET A 1 11.48 -18.68 -9.50
CA MET A 1 11.68 -18.48 -8.06
C MET A 1 12.01 -17.02 -7.78
N ILE A 2 11.47 -16.43 -6.70
CA ILE A 2 11.63 -15.03 -6.37
C ILE A 2 12.27 -14.92 -4.99
N TYR A 3 13.30 -14.08 -4.90
CA TYR A 3 13.98 -13.77 -3.65
C TYR A 3 13.67 -12.33 -3.24
N ILE A 4 13.48 -12.12 -1.94
CA ILE A 4 13.30 -10.79 -1.35
C ILE A 4 14.43 -10.53 -0.37
N ARG A 5 15.05 -9.36 -0.48
CA ARG A 5 15.93 -8.81 0.54
C ARG A 5 15.31 -7.56 1.13
N LEU A 6 15.09 -7.56 2.43
CA LEU A 6 14.62 -6.40 3.17
C LEU A 6 15.81 -5.62 3.74
N GLN A 7 15.78 -4.31 3.65
CA GLN A 7 16.85 -3.45 4.17
C GLN A 7 16.26 -2.32 5.01
N GLY A 8 16.66 -2.24 6.28
CA GLY A 8 16.24 -1.19 7.20
C GLY A 8 14.78 -1.26 7.68
N HIS A 9 14.08 -2.36 7.43
CA HIS A 9 12.73 -2.62 7.94
C HIS A 9 12.42 -4.12 8.07
N LEU A 10 11.35 -4.47 8.80
CA LEU A 10 10.92 -5.85 9.08
C LEU A 10 9.52 -6.18 8.54
N TYR A 11 9.02 -5.45 7.54
CA TYR A 11 7.65 -5.60 7.01
C TYR A 11 7.53 -6.72 5.95
N GLU A 12 8.13 -7.87 6.23
CA GLU A 12 8.20 -9.02 5.31
C GLU A 12 6.82 -9.48 4.84
N TYR A 13 5.89 -9.63 5.77
CA TYR A 13 4.52 -10.07 5.46
C TYR A 13 3.85 -9.15 4.45
N ASP A 14 3.90 -7.84 4.68
CA ASP A 14 3.26 -6.84 3.82
C ASP A 14 3.83 -6.85 2.39
N ILE A 15 5.15 -7.03 2.27
CA ILE A 15 5.85 -7.10 0.98
C ILE A 15 5.53 -8.41 0.24
N LYS A 16 5.56 -9.56 0.95
CA LYS A 16 5.21 -10.86 0.37
C LYS A 16 3.77 -10.91 -0.12
N GLU A 17 2.81 -10.41 0.66
CA GLU A 17 1.40 -10.35 0.26
C GLU A 17 1.18 -9.54 -1.03
N MET A 18 1.92 -8.47 -1.19
CA MET A 18 1.85 -7.68 -2.41
C MET A 18 2.47 -8.42 -3.59
N LEU A 19 3.61 -9.09 -3.41
CA LEU A 19 4.27 -9.86 -4.47
C LEU A 19 3.44 -11.07 -4.92
N ARG A 20 2.69 -11.70 -4.03
CA ARG A 20 1.76 -12.80 -4.38
C ARG A 20 0.69 -12.38 -5.39
N GLN A 21 0.33 -11.11 -5.46
CA GLN A 21 -0.61 -10.61 -6.47
C GLN A 21 0.02 -10.55 -7.87
N TYR A 22 1.34 -10.37 -7.95
CA TYR A 22 2.08 -10.45 -9.21
C TYR A 22 2.46 -11.88 -9.57
N PHE A 23 2.83 -12.67 -8.58
CA PHE A 23 3.39 -14.02 -8.71
C PHE A 23 2.65 -15.05 -7.83
N PRO A 24 1.37 -15.37 -8.15
CA PRO A 24 0.54 -16.20 -7.27
C PRO A 24 1.00 -17.66 -7.17
N LYS A 25 1.78 -18.14 -8.15
CA LYS A 25 2.26 -19.53 -8.22
C LYS A 25 3.75 -19.67 -7.87
N GLU A 26 4.46 -18.56 -7.69
CA GLU A 26 5.89 -18.57 -7.44
C GLU A 26 6.22 -18.76 -5.96
N ASN A 27 7.31 -19.48 -5.70
CA ASN A 27 7.88 -19.54 -4.37
C ASN A 27 8.65 -18.23 -4.10
N ILE A 28 8.27 -17.52 -3.02
CA ILE A 28 8.83 -16.26 -2.62
C ILE A 28 9.58 -16.47 -1.31
N GLN A 29 10.91 -16.34 -1.34
CA GLN A 29 11.79 -16.54 -0.19
C GLN A 29 12.48 -15.25 0.22
N THR A 30 12.57 -15.02 1.53
CA THR A 30 13.37 -13.91 2.08
C THR A 30 14.80 -14.39 2.30
N ILE A 31 15.76 -13.58 1.87
CA ILE A 31 17.19 -13.87 1.97
C ILE A 31 17.94 -12.66 2.56
N GLU A 32 19.00 -12.96 3.29
CA GLU A 32 19.93 -11.96 3.78
C GLU A 32 21.15 -11.82 2.85
N ASP A 33 21.61 -12.95 2.29
CA ASP A 33 22.80 -13.02 1.42
C ASP A 33 22.39 -13.26 -0.04
N LEU A 34 22.76 -12.35 -0.91
CA LEU A 34 22.49 -12.41 -2.35
C LEU A 34 23.27 -13.52 -3.06
N ASN A 35 24.37 -14.02 -2.48
CA ASN A 35 25.15 -15.11 -3.05
C ASN A 35 24.43 -16.47 -3.02
N LYS A 36 23.33 -16.58 -2.25
CA LYS A 36 22.51 -17.79 -2.10
C LYS A 36 21.38 -17.88 -3.13
N THR A 37 21.42 -17.10 -4.20
CA THR A 37 20.35 -17.07 -5.20
C THR A 37 20.66 -18.00 -6.38
N ASN A 38 19.61 -18.60 -6.94
CA ASN A 38 19.72 -19.44 -8.13
C ASN A 38 19.89 -18.58 -9.39
N LYS A 39 20.56 -19.12 -10.42
CA LYS A 39 20.59 -18.49 -11.75
C LYS A 39 19.16 -18.32 -12.29
N ASN A 40 18.92 -17.26 -13.05
CA ASN A 40 17.62 -16.89 -13.63
C ASN A 40 16.52 -16.56 -12.59
N SER A 41 16.88 -16.25 -11.35
CA SER A 41 15.93 -15.79 -10.34
C SER A 41 15.71 -14.27 -10.41
N ILE A 42 14.53 -13.86 -9.94
CA ILE A 42 14.23 -12.45 -9.72
C ILE A 42 14.56 -12.13 -8.26
N ILE A 43 15.37 -11.12 -8.06
CA ILE A 43 15.73 -10.62 -6.73
C ILE A 43 15.09 -9.25 -6.55
N ILE A 44 14.33 -9.08 -5.49
CA ILE A 44 13.66 -7.83 -5.15
C ILE A 44 14.26 -7.32 -3.85
N ILE A 45 14.92 -6.17 -3.92
CA ILE A 45 15.47 -5.48 -2.76
C ILE A 45 14.52 -4.35 -2.43
N ASN A 46 13.89 -4.40 -1.25
CA ASN A 46 12.99 -3.37 -0.77
C ASN A 46 13.55 -2.78 0.52
N GLY A 47 13.67 -1.46 0.58
CA GLY A 47 14.45 -0.83 1.64
C GLY A 47 13.93 0.49 2.14
N LEU A 48 14.26 0.75 3.42
CA LEU A 48 14.01 1.97 4.17
C LEU A 48 15.32 2.49 4.74
N GLY A 49 15.74 3.66 4.29
CA GLY A 49 16.80 4.44 4.90
C GLY A 49 16.22 5.61 5.70
N VAL A 50 16.65 5.75 6.95
CA VAL A 50 16.24 6.89 7.79
C VAL A 50 17.47 7.76 8.03
N LYS A 51 17.37 9.04 7.66
CA LYS A 51 18.36 10.06 7.94
C LYS A 51 17.72 11.18 8.77
N LYS A 52 18.56 12.06 9.35
CA LYS A 52 18.08 13.11 10.26
C LYS A 52 16.90 13.90 9.71
N ASP A 53 16.93 14.24 8.42
CA ASP A 53 15.97 15.16 7.81
C ASP A 53 15.02 14.49 6.82
N TYR A 54 15.25 13.22 6.46
CA TYR A 54 14.41 12.53 5.49
C TYR A 54 14.40 11.00 5.61
N TYR A 55 13.32 10.43 5.10
CA TYR A 55 13.15 9.00 4.85
C TYR A 55 13.41 8.72 3.36
N GLN A 56 14.12 7.66 3.09
CA GLN A 56 14.35 7.15 1.73
C GLN A 56 13.74 5.76 1.62
N PHE A 57 12.73 5.62 0.77
CA PHE A 57 12.12 4.34 0.43
C PHE A 57 12.58 3.93 -0.96
N TYR A 58 12.94 2.66 -1.13
CA TYR A 58 13.39 2.21 -2.44
C TYR A 58 13.02 0.77 -2.70
N THR A 59 12.85 0.45 -3.99
CA THR A 59 12.77 -0.92 -4.51
C THR A 59 13.69 -1.04 -5.71
N MET A 60 14.48 -2.11 -5.72
CA MET A 60 15.30 -2.51 -6.86
C MET A 60 14.93 -3.92 -7.25
N ILE A 61 14.77 -4.17 -8.55
CA ILE A 61 14.53 -5.49 -9.11
C ILE A 61 15.78 -5.86 -9.92
N GLN A 62 16.32 -7.03 -9.62
CA GLN A 62 17.51 -7.57 -10.28
C GLN A 62 17.16 -8.90 -10.95
N ARG A 63 17.77 -9.14 -12.11
CA ARG A 63 17.81 -10.42 -12.81
C ARG A 63 19.22 -10.61 -13.37
N ASP A 64 19.78 -11.80 -13.18
CA ASP A 64 21.14 -12.13 -13.66
C ASP A 64 22.20 -11.09 -13.26
N ASN A 65 22.15 -10.64 -12.00
CA ASN A 65 23.01 -9.63 -11.40
C ASN A 65 22.91 -8.23 -12.02
N GLN A 66 21.93 -7.97 -12.88
CA GLN A 66 21.66 -6.65 -13.45
C GLN A 66 20.41 -6.03 -12.83
N ILE A 67 20.47 -4.75 -12.52
CA ILE A 67 19.30 -3.99 -12.07
C ILE A 67 18.41 -3.71 -13.29
N ILE A 68 17.22 -4.30 -13.32
CA ILE A 68 16.25 -4.11 -14.41
C ILE A 68 15.21 -3.05 -14.08
N SER A 69 14.95 -2.80 -12.80
CA SER A 69 14.05 -1.72 -12.36
C SER A 69 14.52 -1.13 -11.04
N LYS A 70 14.34 0.18 -10.88
CA LYS A 70 14.65 0.90 -9.64
C LYS A 70 13.66 2.03 -9.43
N GLU A 71 13.13 2.10 -8.21
CA GLU A 71 12.26 3.18 -7.76
C GLU A 71 12.76 3.70 -6.41
N ILE A 72 12.83 5.01 -6.26
CA ILE A 72 13.29 5.67 -5.03
C ILE A 72 12.35 6.84 -4.75
N ILE A 73 11.89 6.93 -3.50
CA ILE A 73 11.12 8.07 -2.98
C ILE A 73 11.86 8.62 -1.78
N GLN A 74 12.09 9.94 -1.78
CA GLN A 74 12.63 10.66 -0.63
C GLN A 74 11.59 11.65 -0.11
N LEU A 75 11.32 11.61 1.19
CA LEU A 75 10.33 12.44 1.85
C LEU A 75 10.91 13.00 3.15
N SER A 76 10.60 14.25 3.44
CA SER A 76 10.87 14.82 4.76
C SER A 76 10.15 14.00 5.83
N ALA A 77 10.74 13.92 7.01
CA ALA A 77 10.14 13.23 8.15
C ALA A 77 8.84 13.97 8.55
N PRO A 78 7.65 13.35 8.38
CA PRO A 78 6.42 13.94 8.86
C PRO A 78 6.33 13.80 10.39
N PHE A 79 5.48 14.62 11.00
CA PHE A 79 5.10 14.41 12.39
C PHE A 79 4.15 13.20 12.49
N PHE A 80 4.37 12.36 13.48
CA PHE A 80 3.50 11.20 13.78
C PHE A 80 3.01 11.31 15.22
N GLU A 81 1.72 11.13 15.42
CA GLU A 81 1.12 11.08 16.76
C GLU A 81 1.45 9.79 17.51
N SER A 82 1.79 8.71 16.77
CA SER A 82 2.09 7.40 17.33
C SER A 82 3.01 6.57 16.42
N ASP A 83 3.73 5.62 17.04
CA ASP A 83 4.53 4.63 16.32
C ASP A 83 3.68 3.79 15.34
N LYS A 84 2.41 3.53 15.70
CA LYS A 84 1.48 2.80 14.84
C LYS A 84 1.15 3.56 13.56
N GLU A 85 1.03 4.88 13.64
CA GLU A 85 0.81 5.73 12.47
C GLU A 85 2.05 5.78 11.58
N LYS A 86 3.23 5.95 12.19
CA LYS A 86 4.53 5.87 11.52
C LYS A 86 4.68 4.55 10.76
N GLN A 87 4.44 3.41 11.40
CA GLN A 87 4.51 2.10 10.77
C GLN A 87 3.56 1.95 9.59
N LYS A 88 2.31 2.45 9.70
CA LYS A 88 1.34 2.44 8.58
C LYS A 88 1.83 3.27 7.40
N TRP A 89 2.41 4.43 7.68
CA TRP A 89 2.96 5.30 6.67
C TRP A 89 4.18 4.67 5.98
N GLU A 90 5.13 4.12 6.75
CA GLU A 90 6.31 3.41 6.23
C GLU A 90 5.91 2.25 5.32
N LYS A 91 5.02 1.38 5.78
CA LYS A 91 4.48 0.25 4.99
C LYS A 91 3.85 0.72 3.68
N ARG A 92 3.08 1.80 3.72
CA ARG A 92 2.45 2.37 2.53
C ARG A 92 3.48 2.85 1.52
N LYS A 93 4.51 3.56 1.96
CA LYS A 93 5.57 4.08 1.08
C LYS A 93 6.46 2.96 0.51
N LEU A 94 6.81 1.95 1.30
CA LEU A 94 7.53 0.76 0.83
C LEU A 94 6.72 -0.02 -0.22
N LYS A 95 5.43 -0.22 0.02
CA LYS A 95 4.54 -0.87 -0.95
C LYS A 95 4.34 -0.04 -2.22
N SER A 96 4.36 1.29 -2.11
CA SER A 96 4.27 2.18 -3.27
C SER A 96 5.50 2.07 -4.18
N THR A 97 6.72 2.07 -3.61
CA THR A 97 7.94 1.86 -4.41
C THR A 97 7.96 0.47 -5.06
N LEU A 98 7.51 -0.55 -4.33
CA LEU A 98 7.40 -1.91 -4.88
C LEU A 98 6.40 -1.95 -6.03
N TYR A 99 5.19 -1.41 -5.85
CA TYR A 99 4.15 -1.35 -6.89
C TYR A 99 4.66 -0.67 -8.16
N ASN A 100 5.28 0.49 -8.03
CA ASN A 100 5.76 1.25 -9.17
C ASN A 100 6.87 0.51 -9.93
N SER A 101 7.84 -0.09 -9.21
CA SER A 101 8.89 -0.93 -9.82
C SER A 101 8.28 -2.14 -10.54
N MET A 102 7.32 -2.82 -9.92
CA MET A 102 6.66 -4.00 -10.49
C MET A 102 5.81 -3.64 -11.71
N LYS A 103 5.04 -2.55 -11.64
CA LYS A 103 4.23 -2.05 -12.75
C LYS A 103 5.11 -1.70 -13.94
N LYS A 104 6.24 -1.04 -13.70
CA LYS A 104 7.18 -0.64 -14.75
C LYS A 104 7.83 -1.85 -15.43
N GLU A 105 8.29 -2.83 -14.65
CA GLU A 105 9.00 -4.00 -15.18
C GLU A 105 8.07 -5.02 -15.84
N PHE A 106 6.92 -5.30 -15.23
CA PHE A 106 6.02 -6.37 -15.69
C PHE A 106 4.80 -5.86 -16.45
N SER A 107 4.69 -4.54 -16.69
CA SER A 107 3.56 -3.92 -17.39
C SER A 107 2.19 -4.33 -16.85
N LYS A 108 2.13 -4.71 -15.55
CA LYS A 108 0.93 -5.19 -14.87
C LYS A 108 0.53 -4.23 -13.76
N SER A 109 -0.66 -3.63 -13.90
CA SER A 109 -1.28 -2.83 -12.85
C SER A 109 -2.19 -3.69 -11.98
N LEU A 110 -2.13 -3.50 -10.67
CA LEU A 110 -3.10 -4.10 -9.75
C LEU A 110 -4.28 -3.13 -9.56
N PRO A 111 -5.53 -3.55 -9.81
CA PRO A 111 -6.68 -2.65 -9.69
C PRO A 111 -6.87 -2.06 -8.29
N TRP A 112 -6.50 -2.82 -7.24
CA TRP A 112 -6.50 -2.38 -5.84
C TRP A 112 -5.20 -1.69 -5.41
N GLY A 113 -4.31 -1.36 -6.34
CA GLY A 113 -3.05 -0.68 -6.06
C GLY A 113 -2.22 -1.42 -5.01
N ILE A 114 -1.88 -0.73 -3.93
CA ILE A 114 -1.10 -1.28 -2.81
C ILE A 114 -1.95 -1.89 -1.70
N LEU A 115 -3.28 -1.91 -1.84
CA LEU A 115 -4.16 -2.51 -0.84
C LEU A 115 -4.14 -4.02 -0.92
N THR A 116 -3.77 -4.66 0.18
CA THR A 116 -3.75 -6.12 0.36
C THR A 116 -4.74 -6.59 1.44
N GLY A 117 -5.50 -5.67 2.04
CA GLY A 117 -6.43 -5.96 3.14
C GLY A 117 -7.82 -6.37 2.68
N ILE A 118 -8.58 -6.98 3.60
CA ILE A 118 -9.92 -7.55 3.35
C ILE A 118 -11.02 -6.47 3.35
N ARG A 119 -10.82 -5.34 4.03
CA ARG A 119 -11.84 -4.29 4.19
C ARG A 119 -11.30 -2.91 3.78
N PRO A 120 -11.17 -2.63 2.49
CA PRO A 120 -10.69 -1.33 2.02
C PRO A 120 -11.64 -0.17 2.35
N SER A 121 -12.95 -0.42 2.54
CA SER A 121 -13.95 0.58 2.95
C SER A 121 -13.62 1.29 4.27
N LYS A 122 -12.91 0.63 5.19
CA LYS A 122 -12.44 1.26 6.44
C LYS A 122 -11.58 2.51 6.22
N ILE A 123 -10.84 2.57 5.12
CA ILE A 123 -10.02 3.75 4.79
C ILE A 123 -10.94 4.91 4.43
N VAL A 124 -11.97 4.65 3.62
CA VAL A 124 -12.94 5.67 3.21
C VAL A 124 -13.73 6.15 4.41
N HIS A 125 -14.25 5.24 5.26
CA HIS A 125 -14.96 5.61 6.48
C HIS A 125 -14.11 6.52 7.37
N LYS A 126 -12.85 6.16 7.62
CA LYS A 126 -11.93 6.98 8.41
C LYS A 126 -11.78 8.39 7.82
N LEU A 127 -11.56 8.50 6.51
CA LEU A 127 -11.41 9.80 5.84
C LEU A 127 -12.69 10.63 5.86
N MET A 128 -13.87 9.98 5.77
CA MET A 128 -15.16 10.64 5.94
C MET A 128 -15.38 11.13 7.38
N ASP A 129 -15.00 10.32 8.37
CA ASP A 129 -15.09 10.68 9.81
C ASP A 129 -14.14 11.84 10.17
N GLU A 130 -13.01 11.95 9.47
CA GLU A 130 -12.10 13.11 9.52
C GLU A 130 -12.67 14.35 8.81
N GLY A 131 -13.90 14.31 8.28
CA GLY A 131 -14.56 15.42 7.59
C GLY A 131 -13.99 15.73 6.20
N LYS A 132 -13.24 14.82 5.57
CA LYS A 132 -12.70 15.08 4.24
C LYS A 132 -13.80 15.04 3.18
N LYS A 133 -13.75 16.01 2.26
CA LYS A 133 -14.65 16.04 1.08
C LYS A 133 -14.36 14.84 0.16
N GLU A 134 -15.38 14.34 -0.51
CA GLU A 134 -15.27 13.18 -1.41
C GLU A 134 -14.14 13.32 -2.44
N LYS A 135 -14.00 14.49 -3.06
CA LYS A 135 -12.90 14.75 -4.00
C LYS A 135 -11.53 14.47 -3.38
N ASN A 136 -11.30 14.94 -2.15
CA ASN A 136 -10.03 14.71 -1.45
C ASN A 136 -9.82 13.24 -1.11
N ILE A 137 -10.91 12.51 -0.79
CA ILE A 137 -10.85 11.06 -0.54
C ILE A 137 -10.43 10.34 -1.82
N VAL A 138 -11.06 10.66 -2.95
CA VAL A 138 -10.69 10.11 -4.28
C VAL A 138 -9.22 10.37 -4.61
N ASP A 139 -8.75 11.61 -4.42
CA ASP A 139 -7.36 12.00 -4.66
C ASP A 139 -6.38 11.19 -3.77
N ILE A 140 -6.70 10.99 -2.50
CA ILE A 140 -5.91 10.17 -1.57
C ILE A 140 -5.90 8.71 -2.02
N LEU A 141 -7.04 8.13 -2.39
CA LEU A 141 -7.12 6.74 -2.85
C LEU A 141 -6.30 6.53 -4.12
N LYS A 142 -6.29 7.50 -5.01
CA LYS A 142 -5.53 7.47 -6.27
C LYS A 142 -4.03 7.68 -6.05
N SER A 143 -3.63 8.69 -5.29
CA SER A 143 -2.23 9.07 -5.13
C SER A 143 -1.48 8.26 -4.06
N GLU A 144 -2.13 7.99 -2.91
CA GLU A 144 -1.48 7.32 -1.78
C GLU A 144 -1.65 5.81 -1.78
N TYR A 145 -2.78 5.31 -2.35
CA TYR A 145 -3.07 3.88 -2.40
C TYR A 145 -2.99 3.29 -3.80
N LEU A 146 -2.84 4.11 -4.84
CA LEU A 146 -2.65 3.71 -6.25
C LEU A 146 -3.79 2.85 -6.80
N LEU A 147 -5.03 3.08 -6.35
CA LEU A 147 -6.21 2.39 -6.84
C LEU A 147 -6.56 2.82 -8.26
N SER A 148 -7.15 1.91 -9.04
CA SER A 148 -7.77 2.25 -10.31
C SER A 148 -9.07 3.05 -10.12
N ASP A 149 -9.42 3.88 -11.09
CA ASP A 149 -10.63 4.70 -11.02
C ASP A 149 -11.89 3.85 -10.78
N GLN A 150 -12.01 2.69 -11.44
CA GLN A 150 -13.11 1.73 -11.23
C GLN A 150 -13.20 1.22 -9.79
N LYS A 151 -12.04 0.95 -9.15
CA LYS A 151 -12.02 0.48 -7.75
C LYS A 151 -12.28 1.60 -6.76
N ILE A 152 -11.89 2.82 -7.09
CA ILE A 152 -12.23 4.00 -6.30
C ILE A 152 -13.75 4.22 -6.32
N GLU A 153 -14.37 4.20 -7.50
CA GLU A 153 -15.82 4.36 -7.64
C GLU A 153 -16.59 3.27 -6.86
N LEU A 154 -16.22 2.00 -7.06
CA LEU A 154 -16.80 0.89 -6.32
C LEU A 154 -16.67 1.09 -4.81
N LEU A 155 -15.48 1.47 -4.34
CA LEU A 155 -15.19 1.63 -2.92
C LEU A 155 -15.97 2.79 -2.29
N MET A 156 -16.10 3.90 -3.02
CA MET A 156 -16.90 5.05 -2.58
C MET A 156 -18.38 4.69 -2.48
N ASN A 157 -18.92 3.94 -3.45
CA ASN A 157 -20.32 3.48 -3.44
C ASN A 157 -20.59 2.52 -2.28
N VAL A 158 -19.71 1.54 -2.06
CA VAL A 158 -19.81 0.61 -0.92
C VAL A 158 -19.77 1.38 0.40
N ALA A 159 -18.84 2.32 0.56
CA ALA A 159 -18.71 3.08 1.80
C ALA A 159 -19.95 3.95 2.08
N ARG A 160 -20.57 4.55 1.06
CA ARG A 160 -21.85 5.29 1.24
C ARG A 160 -22.97 4.37 1.71
N GLN A 161 -23.15 3.23 1.06
CA GLN A 161 -24.19 2.26 1.45
C GLN A 161 -23.96 1.70 2.87
N GLU A 162 -22.70 1.38 3.21
CA GLU A 162 -22.37 0.95 4.57
C GLU A 162 -22.67 2.03 5.61
N ARG A 163 -22.50 3.33 5.28
CA ARG A 163 -22.81 4.44 6.22
C ARG A 163 -24.30 4.57 6.50
N ASP A 164 -25.15 4.39 5.50
CA ASP A 164 -26.60 4.44 5.69
C ASP A 164 -27.11 3.35 6.66
N ILE A 165 -26.37 2.24 6.76
CA ILE A 165 -26.66 1.14 7.69
C ILE A 165 -26.03 1.40 9.06
N ILE A 166 -24.76 1.86 9.09
CA ILE A 166 -23.99 2.07 10.33
C ILE A 166 -24.47 3.30 11.09
N TYR A 167 -24.87 4.34 10.37
CA TYR A 167 -25.40 5.59 10.91
C TYR A 167 -26.83 5.81 10.39
N PRO A 168 -27.81 4.98 10.82
CA PRO A 168 -29.20 5.22 10.44
C PRO A 168 -29.58 6.63 10.90
N VAL A 169 -30.22 7.39 9.99
CA VAL A 169 -30.74 8.71 10.31
C VAL A 169 -31.58 8.53 11.58
N SER A 170 -31.16 9.14 12.67
CA SER A 170 -31.91 9.07 13.91
C SER A 170 -33.26 9.75 13.67
N TYR A 171 -34.31 8.96 13.57
CA TYR A 171 -35.70 9.43 13.64
C TYR A 171 -36.00 9.88 15.07
N THR A 172 -35.32 10.93 15.52
CA THR A 172 -35.67 11.62 16.76
C THR A 172 -36.56 12.78 16.40
N HIS A 173 -37.79 12.52 16.08
CA HIS A 173 -38.95 13.40 16.31
C HIS A 173 -40.27 12.64 16.03
N LEU A 174 -40.51 11.59 16.80
CA LEU A 174 -41.90 11.22 17.12
C LEU A 174 -42.27 11.96 18.40
N THR A 175 -42.62 13.24 18.27
CA THR A 175 -43.43 13.90 19.29
C THR A 175 -44.81 13.26 19.21
N LEU A 176 -45.14 12.42 20.19
CA LEU A 176 -46.50 12.00 20.44
C LEU A 176 -47.30 13.26 20.80
N PRO A 177 -48.43 13.55 20.11
CA PRO A 177 -49.33 14.60 20.56
C PRO A 177 -49.97 14.17 21.86
N THR A 178 -49.88 15.02 22.88
CA THR A 178 -50.66 14.96 24.16
C THR A 178 -52.12 15.25 23.91
#